data_eddd5b73b8d9939c0134ef245320a18f
#
_entry.id   eddd5b73b8d9939c0134ef245320a18f
#
_cell.length_a   1.000
_cell.length_b   1.000
_cell.length_c   1.000
_cell.angle_alpha   90.00
_cell.angle_beta   90.00
_cell.angle_gamma   90.00
#
_symmetry.space_group_name_H-M   'P 1'
#
loop_
_entity.id
_entity.type
_entity.pdbx_description
1 polymer ?
#
loop_
_entity_poly.entity_id
_entity_poly.type
_entity_poly.pdbx_seq_one_letter_code
_entity_poly.pdbx_strand_id
1 'polypeptide(L)'
;EGRVILDGKDMSSLSLFDISKKVGSVFQNPRSQFFNVDTTSEIAFGCENHGLEEAEIRKRVKLVSEQLNLTNLLDRSVFSLSGGEKQKIACGSAAAVEPDVFVLDEPSSNLDAYSIADFRKLLKILKSQGKTIIIAEHRLYYLYDLADRIIYLSDGEIQGDYTLPEFQLIPAAEKAKMGLRPLGLGEFADIEPASLHSGQGIWKLNHFHFAYKKQPETLSLENIELPAGNVTAVIGHNGA
;
A
#
# COMPACT_ATOMS: atom_id res chain seq x y z
N GLU A 1 22.16 -12.53 -16.53
CA GLU A 1 21.19 -13.56 -16.18
C GLU A 1 21.34 -13.91 -14.70
N GLY A 2 20.27 -13.71 -13.88
CA GLY A 2 20.29 -13.99 -12.46
C GLY A 2 19.62 -15.33 -12.13
N ARG A 3 19.84 -15.81 -10.90
CA ARG A 3 19.17 -17.01 -10.38
C ARG A 3 18.41 -16.61 -9.10
N VAL A 4 17.19 -17.09 -8.96
CA VAL A 4 16.40 -16.93 -7.73
C VAL A 4 16.25 -18.30 -7.09
N ILE A 5 16.69 -18.41 -5.83
CA ILE A 5 16.64 -19.64 -5.05
C ILE A 5 15.56 -19.51 -3.99
N LEU A 6 14.61 -20.44 -3.99
CA LEU A 6 13.55 -20.54 -3.00
C LEU A 6 13.65 -21.90 -2.30
N ASP A 7 13.84 -21.91 -0.98
CA ASP A 7 14.05 -23.12 -0.17
C ASP A 7 15.14 -24.05 -0.75
N GLY A 8 16.27 -23.47 -1.22
CA GLY A 8 17.37 -24.21 -1.82
C GLY A 8 17.17 -24.71 -3.23
N LYS A 9 16.02 -24.44 -3.86
CA LYS A 9 15.70 -24.83 -5.25
C LYS A 9 15.72 -23.61 -6.16
N ASP A 10 16.25 -23.78 -7.37
CA ASP A 10 16.18 -22.75 -8.40
C ASP A 10 14.73 -22.58 -8.87
N MET A 11 14.19 -21.35 -8.76
CA MET A 11 12.80 -21.07 -9.15
C MET A 11 12.52 -21.36 -10.63
N SER A 12 13.53 -21.29 -11.50
CA SER A 12 13.37 -21.63 -12.92
C SER A 12 13.01 -23.12 -13.15
N SER A 13 13.28 -23.97 -12.17
CA SER A 13 12.94 -25.41 -12.18
C SER A 13 11.57 -25.73 -11.55
N LEU A 14 10.91 -24.74 -10.95
CA LEU A 14 9.62 -24.91 -10.28
C LEU A 14 8.46 -24.52 -11.21
N SER A 15 7.32 -25.17 -11.07
CA SER A 15 6.09 -24.72 -11.70
C SER A 15 5.56 -23.44 -11.03
N LEU A 16 4.78 -22.63 -11.77
CA LEU A 16 4.08 -21.47 -11.17
C LEU A 16 3.16 -21.90 -10.02
N PHE A 17 2.57 -23.07 -10.12
CA PHE A 17 1.74 -23.65 -9.07
C PHE A 17 2.55 -23.92 -7.79
N ASP A 18 3.77 -24.47 -7.89
CA ASP A 18 4.61 -24.71 -6.72
C ASP A 18 5.12 -23.41 -6.11
N ILE A 19 5.45 -22.42 -6.94
CA ILE A 19 5.86 -21.08 -6.51
C ILE A 19 4.70 -20.41 -5.77
N SER A 20 3.47 -20.46 -6.30
CA SER A 20 2.29 -19.79 -5.71
C SER A 20 1.90 -20.32 -4.34
N LYS A 21 2.32 -21.55 -3.97
CA LYS A 21 2.16 -22.10 -2.62
C LYS A 21 3.08 -21.44 -1.59
N LYS A 22 4.20 -20.89 -2.05
CA LYS A 22 5.27 -20.37 -1.19
C LYS A 22 5.35 -18.85 -1.21
N VAL A 23 4.96 -18.24 -2.32
CA VAL A 23 5.12 -16.80 -2.58
C VAL A 23 3.77 -16.19 -2.88
N GLY A 24 3.32 -15.29 -2.04
CA GLY A 24 2.15 -14.44 -2.26
C GLY A 24 2.60 -13.09 -2.84
N SER A 25 2.06 -12.72 -3.99
CA SER A 25 2.39 -11.44 -4.64
C SER A 25 1.27 -10.43 -4.49
N VAL A 26 1.63 -9.17 -4.25
CA VAL A 26 0.68 -8.05 -4.19
C VAL A 26 1.19 -6.96 -5.11
N PHE A 27 0.41 -6.64 -6.14
CA PHE A 27 0.78 -5.72 -7.21
C PHE A 27 0.56 -4.25 -6.81
N GLN A 28 1.28 -3.35 -7.43
CA GLN A 28 1.13 -1.90 -7.29
C GLN A 28 -0.32 -1.44 -7.51
N ASN A 29 -0.98 -1.99 -8.52
CA ASN A 29 -2.40 -1.74 -8.77
C ASN A 29 -3.21 -2.99 -8.44
N PRO A 30 -3.90 -3.05 -7.28
CA PRO A 30 -4.67 -4.22 -6.90
C PRO A 30 -5.81 -4.56 -7.88
N ARG A 31 -6.30 -3.58 -8.67
CA ARG A 31 -7.32 -3.85 -9.69
C ARG A 31 -6.86 -4.81 -10.78
N SER A 32 -5.56 -4.80 -11.12
CA SER A 32 -5.01 -5.70 -12.12
C SER A 32 -4.79 -7.12 -11.59
N GLN A 33 -4.93 -7.31 -10.28
CA GLN A 33 -4.76 -8.59 -9.60
C GLN A 33 -6.10 -9.31 -9.39
N PHE A 34 -7.24 -8.59 -9.33
CA PHE A 34 -8.54 -9.15 -9.02
C PHE A 34 -9.15 -9.91 -10.19
N PHE A 35 -9.66 -11.10 -9.90
CA PHE A 35 -10.37 -11.97 -10.83
C PHE A 35 -11.87 -12.04 -10.54
N ASN A 36 -12.29 -11.75 -9.30
CA ASN A 36 -13.67 -11.85 -8.86
C ASN A 36 -14.34 -10.48 -8.73
N VAL A 37 -15.67 -10.48 -8.72
CA VAL A 37 -16.47 -9.26 -8.58
C VAL A 37 -16.80 -8.92 -7.13
N ASP A 38 -16.69 -9.88 -6.23
CA ASP A 38 -16.88 -9.71 -4.79
C ASP A 38 -15.63 -10.10 -4.00
N THR A 39 -15.52 -9.51 -2.82
CA THR A 39 -14.33 -9.60 -1.97
C THR A 39 -14.14 -10.97 -1.33
N THR A 40 -15.21 -11.66 -0.99
CA THR A 40 -15.15 -12.98 -0.36
C THR A 40 -14.61 -14.02 -1.33
N SER A 41 -15.16 -14.04 -2.56
CA SER A 41 -14.66 -14.89 -3.64
C SER A 41 -13.22 -14.53 -4.03
N GLU A 42 -12.86 -13.23 -3.99
CA GLU A 42 -11.49 -12.80 -4.29
C GLU A 42 -10.48 -13.32 -3.26
N ILE A 43 -10.82 -13.30 -1.97
CA ILE A 43 -9.97 -13.88 -0.92
C ILE A 43 -9.89 -15.41 -1.06
N ALA A 44 -10.97 -16.09 -1.46
CA ALA A 44 -11.03 -17.54 -1.64
C ALA A 44 -10.25 -18.02 -2.87
N PHE A 45 -10.11 -17.18 -3.89
CA PHE A 45 -9.68 -17.56 -5.24
C PHE A 45 -8.36 -18.36 -5.29
N GLY A 46 -7.35 -17.92 -4.53
CA GLY A 46 -6.06 -18.63 -4.46
C GLY A 46 -6.20 -20.03 -3.88
N CYS A 47 -7.05 -20.19 -2.85
CA CYS A 47 -7.32 -21.47 -2.22
C CYS A 47 -8.08 -22.43 -3.17
N GLU A 48 -9.04 -21.90 -3.93
CA GLU A 48 -9.78 -22.67 -4.96
C GLU A 48 -8.83 -23.18 -6.05
N ASN A 49 -7.94 -22.31 -6.55
CA ASN A 49 -6.93 -22.68 -7.54
C ASN A 49 -5.95 -23.75 -7.03
N HIS A 50 -5.72 -23.81 -5.71
CA HIS A 50 -4.91 -24.86 -5.11
C HIS A 50 -5.70 -26.15 -4.83
N GLY A 51 -6.99 -26.19 -5.18
CA GLY A 51 -7.82 -27.37 -5.03
C GLY A 51 -8.14 -27.74 -3.60
N LEU A 52 -8.19 -26.74 -2.70
CA LEU A 52 -8.58 -26.96 -1.31
C LEU A 52 -10.07 -27.31 -1.20
N GLU A 53 -10.41 -28.14 -0.23
CA GLU A 53 -11.81 -28.47 0.06
C GLU A 53 -12.58 -27.23 0.57
N GLU A 54 -13.87 -27.13 0.22
CA GLU A 54 -14.72 -25.98 0.53
C GLU A 54 -14.69 -25.60 2.04
N ALA A 55 -14.71 -26.59 2.91
CA ALA A 55 -14.67 -26.37 4.37
C ALA A 55 -13.37 -25.69 4.81
N GLU A 56 -12.22 -26.06 4.21
CA GLU A 56 -10.94 -25.45 4.51
C GLU A 56 -10.86 -24.04 3.90
N ILE A 57 -11.39 -23.82 2.70
CA ILE A 57 -11.46 -22.49 2.09
C ILE A 57 -12.25 -21.52 2.98
N ARG A 58 -13.44 -21.90 3.41
CA ARG A 58 -14.28 -21.09 4.32
C ARG A 58 -13.56 -20.76 5.62
N LYS A 59 -12.86 -21.74 6.20
CA LYS A 59 -12.06 -21.54 7.41
C LYS A 59 -10.94 -20.56 7.19
N ARG A 60 -10.18 -20.64 6.09
CA ARG A 60 -9.08 -19.74 5.76
C ARG A 60 -9.56 -18.32 5.47
N VAL A 61 -10.61 -18.16 4.68
CA VAL A 61 -11.23 -16.84 4.41
C VAL A 61 -11.65 -16.18 5.73
N LYS A 62 -12.33 -16.90 6.61
CA LYS A 62 -12.72 -16.37 7.92
C LYS A 62 -11.49 -15.97 8.74
N LEU A 63 -10.52 -16.87 8.89
CA LEU A 63 -9.32 -16.64 9.71
C LEU A 63 -8.54 -15.43 9.22
N VAL A 64 -8.25 -15.36 7.92
CA VAL A 64 -7.54 -14.22 7.32
C VAL A 64 -8.31 -12.92 7.50
N SER A 65 -9.64 -12.95 7.30
CA SER A 65 -10.47 -11.75 7.44
C SER A 65 -10.50 -11.24 8.88
N GLU A 66 -10.48 -12.11 9.86
CA GLU A 66 -10.38 -11.74 11.29
C GLU A 66 -8.98 -11.20 11.61
N GLN A 67 -7.91 -11.89 11.20
CA GLN A 67 -6.53 -11.52 11.50
C GLN A 67 -6.12 -10.19 10.86
N LEU A 68 -6.53 -9.94 9.63
CA LEU A 68 -6.17 -8.75 8.87
C LEU A 68 -7.21 -7.62 8.96
N ASN A 69 -8.24 -7.76 9.80
CA ASN A 69 -9.33 -6.80 9.97
C ASN A 69 -10.05 -6.49 8.65
N LEU A 70 -10.44 -7.54 7.92
CA LEU A 70 -11.17 -7.46 6.64
C LEU A 70 -12.64 -7.83 6.76
N THR A 71 -13.11 -8.24 7.93
CA THR A 71 -14.46 -8.78 8.14
C THR A 71 -15.56 -7.84 7.65
N ASN A 72 -15.38 -6.52 7.83
CA ASN A 72 -16.31 -5.50 7.36
C ASN A 72 -16.26 -5.25 5.84
N LEU A 73 -15.32 -5.85 5.15
CA LEU A 73 -15.15 -5.77 3.70
C LEU A 73 -15.68 -7.00 2.97
N LEU A 74 -16.04 -8.07 3.69
CA LEU A 74 -16.58 -9.28 3.08
C LEU A 74 -17.92 -8.99 2.37
N ASP A 75 -18.23 -9.80 1.37
CA ASP A 75 -19.49 -9.75 0.58
C ASP A 75 -19.76 -8.40 -0.09
N ARG A 76 -18.72 -7.61 -0.30
CA ARG A 76 -18.81 -6.33 -1.01
C ARG A 76 -18.29 -6.46 -2.44
N SER A 77 -18.82 -5.63 -3.33
CA SER A 77 -18.28 -5.52 -4.68
C SER A 77 -16.88 -4.91 -4.65
N VAL A 78 -15.90 -5.53 -5.31
CA VAL A 78 -14.53 -5.00 -5.43
C VAL A 78 -14.50 -3.63 -6.13
N PHE A 79 -15.50 -3.32 -6.94
CA PHE A 79 -15.59 -2.04 -7.65
C PHE A 79 -15.99 -0.88 -6.71
N SER A 80 -16.68 -1.17 -5.62
CA SER A 80 -17.13 -0.17 -4.64
C SER A 80 -16.07 0.16 -3.58
N LEU A 81 -14.94 -0.56 -3.57
CA LEU A 81 -13.87 -0.38 -2.59
C LEU A 81 -13.01 0.86 -2.89
N SER A 82 -12.58 1.54 -1.84
CA SER A 82 -11.49 2.53 -1.89
C SER A 82 -10.15 1.89 -2.29
N GLY A 83 -9.15 2.71 -2.62
CA GLY A 83 -7.81 2.21 -2.92
C GLY A 83 -7.20 1.41 -1.78
N GLY A 84 -7.33 1.91 -0.53
CA GLY A 84 -6.83 1.23 0.66
C GLY A 84 -7.56 -0.08 0.95
N GLU A 85 -8.89 -0.12 0.78
CA GLU A 85 -9.66 -1.36 0.95
C GLU A 85 -9.27 -2.40 -0.11
N LYS A 86 -9.05 -1.98 -1.38
CA LYS A 86 -8.55 -2.88 -2.44
C LYS A 86 -7.20 -3.48 -2.09
N GLN A 87 -6.27 -2.66 -1.59
CA GLN A 87 -4.94 -3.14 -1.20
C GLN A 87 -5.03 -4.17 -0.05
N LYS A 88 -5.91 -3.93 0.94
CA LYS A 88 -6.16 -4.88 2.01
C LYS A 88 -6.73 -6.20 1.48
N ILE A 89 -7.69 -6.18 0.57
CA ILE A 89 -8.26 -7.39 -0.04
C ILE A 89 -7.19 -8.13 -0.85
N ALA A 90 -6.36 -7.45 -1.63
CA ALA A 90 -5.26 -8.09 -2.37
C ALA A 90 -4.28 -8.81 -1.42
N CYS A 91 -3.94 -8.18 -0.28
CA CYS A 91 -3.13 -8.83 0.75
C CYS A 91 -3.86 -10.01 1.40
N GLY A 92 -5.17 -9.89 1.64
CA GLY A 92 -6.01 -10.97 2.18
C GLY A 92 -6.06 -12.18 1.26
N SER A 93 -6.24 -11.93 -0.05
CA SER A 93 -6.23 -12.97 -1.08
C SER A 93 -4.88 -13.70 -1.12
N ALA A 94 -3.76 -12.96 -1.10
CA ALA A 94 -2.43 -13.57 -1.01
C ALA A 94 -2.23 -14.35 0.29
N ALA A 95 -2.73 -13.83 1.44
CA ALA A 95 -2.53 -14.44 2.74
C ALA A 95 -3.38 -15.70 2.95
N ALA A 96 -4.53 -15.85 2.29
CA ALA A 96 -5.42 -17.00 2.42
C ALA A 96 -4.76 -18.33 1.99
N VAL A 97 -3.79 -18.25 1.09
CA VAL A 97 -2.96 -19.39 0.65
C VAL A 97 -1.90 -19.78 1.70
N GLU A 98 -1.68 -18.91 2.71
CA GLU A 98 -0.66 -19.08 3.77
C GLU A 98 0.79 -19.15 3.25
N PRO A 99 1.21 -18.30 2.33
CA PRO A 99 2.57 -18.33 1.79
C PRO A 99 3.61 -18.02 2.88
N ASP A 100 4.85 -18.47 2.68
CA ASP A 100 5.96 -18.17 3.58
C ASP A 100 6.58 -16.80 3.26
N VAL A 101 6.50 -16.36 2.00
CA VAL A 101 7.08 -15.12 1.47
C VAL A 101 6.00 -14.24 0.85
N PHE A 102 5.99 -12.97 1.18
CA PHE A 102 5.18 -11.95 0.52
C PHE A 102 6.09 -11.03 -0.31
N VAL A 103 5.72 -10.80 -1.57
CA VAL A 103 6.38 -9.83 -2.45
C VAL A 103 5.39 -8.74 -2.79
N LEU A 104 5.69 -7.51 -2.39
CA LEU A 104 4.82 -6.36 -2.58
C LEU A 104 5.54 -5.31 -3.44
N ASP A 105 4.89 -4.91 -4.52
CA ASP A 105 5.38 -3.90 -5.45
C ASP A 105 4.62 -2.59 -5.24
N GLU A 106 5.31 -1.56 -4.75
CA GLU A 106 4.79 -0.22 -4.42
C GLU A 106 3.38 -0.22 -3.80
N PRO A 107 3.13 -1.01 -2.74
CA PRO A 107 1.79 -1.22 -2.22
C PRO A 107 1.14 0.05 -1.66
N SER A 108 1.92 1.10 -1.39
CA SER A 108 1.42 2.37 -0.86
C SER A 108 1.10 3.42 -1.93
N SER A 109 1.38 3.18 -3.21
CA SER A 109 1.34 4.18 -4.29
C SER A 109 0.01 4.91 -4.42
N ASN A 110 -1.11 4.21 -4.21
CA ASN A 110 -2.47 4.73 -4.34
C ASN A 110 -3.20 4.93 -3.00
N LEU A 111 -2.45 4.96 -1.88
CA LEU A 111 -3.00 5.07 -0.55
C LEU A 111 -2.86 6.49 0.01
N ASP A 112 -3.89 6.95 0.73
CA ASP A 112 -3.80 8.11 1.60
C ASP A 112 -3.10 7.76 2.94
N ALA A 113 -2.83 8.77 3.77
CA ALA A 113 -2.10 8.60 5.02
C ALA A 113 -2.78 7.62 6.01
N TYR A 114 -4.11 7.61 6.06
CA TYR A 114 -4.87 6.71 6.93
C TYR A 114 -4.80 5.27 6.42
N SER A 115 -4.99 5.09 5.11
CA SER A 115 -4.88 3.78 4.47
C SER A 115 -3.47 3.20 4.61
N ILE A 116 -2.42 4.03 4.53
CA ILE A 116 -1.05 3.61 4.79
C ILE A 116 -0.86 3.18 6.25
N ALA A 117 -1.41 3.93 7.21
CA ALA A 117 -1.32 3.56 8.62
C ALA A 117 -2.00 2.21 8.90
N ASP A 118 -3.14 1.95 8.27
CA ASP A 118 -3.84 0.67 8.38
C ASP A 118 -3.08 -0.47 7.67
N PHE A 119 -2.53 -0.19 6.49
CA PHE A 119 -1.71 -1.15 5.76
C PHE A 119 -0.45 -1.54 6.55
N ARG A 120 0.17 -0.56 7.21
CA ARG A 120 1.30 -0.83 8.12
C ARG A 120 0.93 -1.78 9.28
N LYS A 121 -0.28 -1.67 9.84
CA LYS A 121 -0.76 -2.62 10.86
C LYS A 121 -0.86 -4.05 10.30
N LEU A 122 -1.36 -4.18 9.07
CA LEU A 122 -1.44 -5.46 8.37
C LEU A 122 -0.04 -6.07 8.19
N LEU A 123 0.95 -5.30 7.73
CA LEU A 123 2.33 -5.78 7.59
C LEU A 123 2.92 -6.23 8.94
N LYS A 124 2.64 -5.51 10.04
CA LYS A 124 3.05 -5.92 11.38
C LYS A 124 2.46 -7.26 11.80
N ILE A 125 1.21 -7.52 11.46
CA ILE A 125 0.56 -8.82 11.72
C ILE A 125 1.28 -9.92 10.96
N LEU A 126 1.49 -9.77 9.65
CA LEU A 126 2.22 -10.76 8.83
C LEU A 126 3.64 -11.00 9.36
N LYS A 127 4.36 -9.94 9.72
CA LYS A 127 5.70 -10.05 10.34
C LYS A 127 5.66 -10.82 11.66
N SER A 128 4.67 -10.57 12.52
CA SER A 128 4.52 -11.27 13.80
C SER A 128 4.19 -12.75 13.65
N GLN A 129 3.63 -13.15 12.51
CA GLN A 129 3.39 -14.54 12.12
C GLN A 129 4.64 -15.25 11.56
N GLY A 130 5.81 -14.56 11.53
CA GLY A 130 7.06 -15.09 11.02
C GLY A 130 7.16 -15.09 9.48
N LYS A 131 6.30 -14.37 8.78
CA LYS A 131 6.35 -14.29 7.32
C LYS A 131 7.52 -13.43 6.85
N THR A 132 8.17 -13.86 5.77
CA THR A 132 9.15 -13.04 5.07
C THR A 132 8.43 -12.04 4.17
N ILE A 133 8.78 -10.76 4.27
CA ILE A 133 8.11 -9.70 3.50
C ILE A 133 9.18 -8.93 2.70
N ILE A 134 9.06 -8.94 1.39
CA ILE A 134 9.90 -8.18 0.45
C ILE A 134 9.03 -7.08 -0.13
N ILE A 135 9.45 -5.82 0.04
CA ILE A 135 8.70 -4.65 -0.42
C ILE A 135 9.61 -3.78 -1.28
N ALA A 136 9.23 -3.57 -2.54
CA ALA A 136 9.76 -2.47 -3.35
C ALA A 136 8.94 -1.22 -3.04
N GLU A 137 9.57 -0.09 -2.66
CA GLU A 137 8.82 1.07 -2.18
C GLU A 137 9.63 2.37 -2.29
N HIS A 138 8.92 3.47 -2.57
CA HIS A 138 9.46 4.82 -2.58
C HIS A 138 9.13 5.61 -1.31
N ARG A 139 8.05 5.25 -0.61
CA ARG A 139 7.58 5.90 0.61
C ARG A 139 8.09 5.17 1.83
N LEU A 140 9.30 5.48 2.27
CA LEU A 140 9.98 4.74 3.33
C LEU A 140 9.46 5.02 4.73
N TYR A 141 8.78 6.14 4.96
CA TYR A 141 8.42 6.62 6.31
C TYR A 141 7.56 5.63 7.11
N TYR A 142 6.68 4.85 6.48
CA TYR A 142 5.85 3.89 7.18
C TYR A 142 6.53 2.54 7.42
N LEU A 143 7.69 2.31 6.79
CA LEU A 143 8.52 1.12 6.95
C LEU A 143 9.70 1.33 7.91
N TYR A 144 9.94 2.56 8.35
CA TYR A 144 11.14 2.98 9.06
C TYR A 144 11.43 2.25 10.37
N ASP A 145 10.40 1.72 11.04
CA ASP A 145 10.52 0.90 12.26
C ASP A 145 10.06 -0.56 12.03
N LEU A 146 9.70 -0.89 10.80
CA LEU A 146 9.19 -2.20 10.44
C LEU A 146 10.22 -3.04 9.67
N ALA A 147 11.02 -2.40 8.82
CA ALA A 147 12.04 -3.06 8.02
C ALA A 147 13.20 -3.55 8.91
N ASP A 148 13.70 -4.75 8.65
CA ASP A 148 14.88 -5.30 9.30
C ASP A 148 16.15 -5.05 8.46
N ARG A 149 15.99 -5.00 7.12
CA ARG A 149 17.06 -4.83 6.15
C ARG A 149 16.59 -3.93 5.01
N ILE A 150 17.44 -3.06 4.54
CA ILE A 150 17.18 -2.13 3.43
C ILE A 150 18.21 -2.36 2.34
N ILE A 151 17.75 -2.68 1.13
CA ILE A 151 18.59 -2.83 -0.06
C ILE A 151 18.32 -1.62 -0.95
N TYR A 152 19.37 -0.84 -1.21
CA TYR A 152 19.31 0.29 -2.11
C TYR A 152 19.75 -0.11 -3.52
N LEU A 153 18.84 0.07 -4.49
CA LEU A 153 19.06 -0.23 -5.89
C LEU A 153 19.15 1.08 -6.70
N SER A 154 20.17 1.21 -7.54
CA SER A 154 20.29 2.27 -8.53
C SER A 154 20.94 1.72 -9.79
N ASP A 155 20.47 2.14 -10.94
CA ASP A 155 20.99 1.76 -12.26
C ASP A 155 21.06 0.24 -12.49
N GLY A 156 20.13 -0.51 -11.87
CA GLY A 156 20.06 -1.97 -11.99
C GLY A 156 21.06 -2.74 -11.11
N GLU A 157 21.78 -2.04 -10.21
CA GLU A 157 22.77 -2.63 -9.30
C GLU A 157 22.42 -2.38 -7.83
N ILE A 158 22.86 -3.27 -6.96
CA ILE A 158 22.80 -3.07 -5.51
C ILE A 158 23.93 -2.09 -5.13
N GLN A 159 23.54 -0.87 -4.77
CA GLN A 159 24.45 0.18 -4.32
C GLN A 159 24.62 0.21 -2.80
N GLY A 160 23.72 -0.43 -2.06
CA GLY A 160 23.80 -0.50 -0.61
C GLY A 160 22.94 -1.62 -0.04
N ASP A 161 23.40 -2.16 1.08
CA ASP A 161 22.76 -3.22 1.84
C ASP A 161 22.95 -2.90 3.32
N TYR A 162 21.87 -2.50 3.99
CA TYR A 162 21.94 -1.91 5.32
C TYR A 162 20.99 -2.64 6.27
N THR A 163 21.40 -2.78 7.52
CA THR A 163 20.45 -2.96 8.62
C THR A 163 19.69 -1.65 8.85
N LEU A 164 18.54 -1.71 9.51
CA LEU A 164 17.78 -0.50 9.83
C LEU A 164 18.61 0.53 10.64
N PRO A 165 19.35 0.15 11.69
CA PRO A 165 20.21 1.10 12.42
C PRO A 165 21.27 1.79 11.55
N GLU A 166 21.93 1.05 10.65
CA GLU A 166 22.92 1.61 9.73
C GLU A 166 22.29 2.61 8.77
N PHE A 167 21.13 2.27 8.20
CA PHE A 167 20.38 3.15 7.31
C PHE A 167 19.91 4.43 8.02
N GLN A 168 19.53 4.33 9.29
CA GLN A 168 19.13 5.49 10.10
C GLN A 168 20.27 6.51 10.27
N LEU A 169 21.51 6.03 10.37
CA LEU A 169 22.71 6.88 10.52
C LEU A 169 23.09 7.63 9.24
N ILE A 170 22.58 7.25 8.06
CA ILE A 170 22.87 7.96 6.81
C ILE A 170 22.29 9.38 6.91
N PRO A 171 23.09 10.44 6.67
CA PRO A 171 22.59 11.81 6.71
C PRO A 171 21.46 12.09 5.71
N ALA A 172 20.52 12.99 6.06
CA ALA A 172 19.41 13.35 5.19
C ALA A 172 19.86 13.84 3.80
N ALA A 173 20.94 14.65 3.75
CA ALA A 173 21.51 15.14 2.50
C ALA A 173 22.05 14.01 1.60
N GLU A 174 22.53 12.92 2.18
CA GLU A 174 23.00 11.75 1.43
C GLU A 174 21.83 10.92 0.93
N LYS A 175 20.81 10.67 1.78
CA LYS A 175 19.54 10.05 1.37
C LYS A 175 18.87 10.82 0.21
N ALA A 176 18.91 12.15 0.25
CA ALA A 176 18.39 12.99 -0.84
C ALA A 176 19.17 12.77 -2.16
N LYS A 177 20.51 12.62 -2.11
CA LYS A 177 21.32 12.29 -3.29
C LYS A 177 21.01 10.91 -3.84
N MET A 178 20.64 9.97 -2.97
CA MET A 178 20.16 8.64 -3.36
C MET A 178 18.76 8.68 -4.01
N GLY A 179 18.12 9.85 -4.13
CA GLY A 179 16.76 9.99 -4.65
C GLY A 179 15.67 9.52 -3.69
N LEU A 180 16.00 9.26 -2.43
CA LEU A 180 15.05 8.77 -1.44
C LEU A 180 14.19 9.92 -0.92
N ARG A 181 12.92 9.64 -0.72
CA ARG A 181 11.99 10.62 -0.13
C ARG A 181 12.27 10.82 1.35
N PRO A 182 12.03 12.03 1.88
CA PRO A 182 12.20 12.30 3.30
C PRO A 182 11.41 11.31 4.17
N LEU A 183 12.01 10.93 5.30
CA LEU A 183 11.42 9.99 6.23
C LEU A 183 10.41 10.63 7.19
N GLY A 184 10.44 11.96 7.32
CA GLY A 184 9.53 12.70 8.17
C GLY A 184 9.48 14.19 7.88
N LEU A 185 8.46 14.86 8.41
CA LEU A 185 8.25 16.30 8.23
C LEU A 185 9.37 17.15 8.85
N GLY A 186 10.12 16.63 9.81
CA GLY A 186 11.25 17.33 10.44
C GLY A 186 12.40 17.64 9.47
N GLU A 187 12.49 16.89 8.35
CA GLU A 187 13.48 17.15 7.29
C GLU A 187 13.15 18.43 6.47
N PHE A 188 11.96 18.99 6.65
CA PHE A 188 11.49 20.23 6.02
C PHE A 188 11.45 21.43 6.98
N ALA A 189 11.99 21.29 8.21
CA ALA A 189 11.90 22.32 9.24
C ALA A 189 12.56 23.66 8.84
N ASP A 190 13.52 23.63 7.93
CA ASP A 190 14.27 24.80 7.46
C ASP A 190 13.70 25.43 6.17
N ILE A 191 12.52 24.95 5.71
CA ILE A 191 11.88 25.55 4.52
C ILE A 191 11.13 26.82 4.96
N GLU A 192 11.59 27.97 4.48
CA GLU A 192 10.86 29.22 4.70
C GLU A 192 9.47 29.16 4.04
N PRO A 193 8.41 29.61 4.74
CA PRO A 193 7.08 29.67 4.16
C PRO A 193 7.08 30.54 2.92
N ALA A 194 6.47 30.07 1.83
CA ALA A 194 6.31 30.88 0.64
C ALA A 194 5.52 32.16 0.97
N SER A 195 6.02 33.32 0.54
CA SER A 195 5.29 34.57 0.66
C SER A 195 4.05 34.55 -0.21
N LEU A 196 2.89 34.86 0.35
CA LEU A 196 1.66 35.03 -0.43
C LEU A 196 1.80 36.22 -1.37
N HIS A 197 1.57 36.00 -2.66
CA HIS A 197 1.46 37.10 -3.62
C HIS A 197 0.15 37.85 -3.37
N SER A 198 0.28 39.11 -2.94
CA SER A 198 -0.88 39.99 -2.75
C SER A 198 -1.29 40.61 -4.07
N GLY A 199 -2.54 40.42 -4.51
CA GLY A 199 -3.14 41.41 -5.36
C GLY A 199 -3.71 41.04 -6.72
N GLN A 200 -3.96 39.75 -7.03
CA GLN A 200 -4.55 39.43 -8.37
C GLN A 200 -5.99 38.88 -8.33
N GLY A 201 -6.72 39.06 -7.24
CA GLY A 201 -8.07 38.60 -7.10
C GLY A 201 -8.22 37.38 -6.20
N ILE A 202 -9.45 37.08 -5.85
CA ILE A 202 -9.83 35.95 -4.99
C ILE A 202 -10.95 35.20 -5.69
N TRP A 203 -10.78 33.89 -5.87
CA TRP A 203 -11.86 33.00 -6.25
C TRP A 203 -12.66 32.66 -5.00
N LYS A 204 -13.97 32.86 -5.05
CA LYS A 204 -14.88 32.58 -3.92
C LYS A 204 -15.84 31.49 -4.30
N LEU A 205 -15.92 30.45 -3.46
CA LEU A 205 -16.90 29.40 -3.51
C LEU A 205 -17.82 29.60 -2.30
N ASN A 206 -19.06 29.99 -2.54
CA ASN A 206 -20.03 30.23 -1.48
C ASN A 206 -21.17 29.23 -1.61
N HIS A 207 -21.52 28.56 -0.50
CA HIS A 207 -22.62 27.58 -0.43
C HIS A 207 -22.58 26.57 -1.59
N PHE A 208 -21.40 26.01 -1.85
CA PHE A 208 -21.22 25.03 -2.91
C PHE A 208 -21.47 23.63 -2.36
N HIS A 209 -22.47 22.96 -2.93
CA HIS A 209 -22.88 21.60 -2.54
C HIS A 209 -22.79 20.67 -3.73
N PHE A 210 -22.31 19.46 -3.51
CA PHE A 210 -22.25 18.42 -4.53
C PHE A 210 -22.63 17.06 -3.98
N ALA A 211 -23.44 16.33 -4.73
CA ALA A 211 -23.77 14.94 -4.47
C ALA A 211 -23.75 14.13 -5.77
N TYR A 212 -23.28 12.91 -5.73
CA TYR A 212 -23.46 11.97 -6.83
C TYR A 212 -24.92 11.53 -6.91
N LYS A 213 -25.37 11.18 -8.13
CA LYS A 213 -26.76 10.75 -8.35
C LYS A 213 -27.16 9.62 -7.40
N LYS A 214 -28.21 9.81 -6.62
CA LYS A 214 -28.77 8.89 -5.62
C LYS A 214 -27.83 8.60 -4.44
N GLN A 215 -26.88 9.48 -4.14
CA GLN A 215 -26.03 9.39 -2.95
C GLN A 215 -26.28 10.60 -2.03
N PRO A 216 -25.95 10.49 -0.73
CA PRO A 216 -25.94 11.64 0.16
C PRO A 216 -24.96 12.70 -0.33
N GLU A 217 -25.10 13.90 0.20
CA GLU A 217 -24.21 15.00 -0.11
C GLU A 217 -22.75 14.61 0.21
N THR A 218 -21.89 14.73 -0.81
CA THR A 218 -20.49 14.32 -0.73
C THR A 218 -19.59 15.49 -0.40
N LEU A 219 -19.94 16.69 -0.84
CA LEU A 219 -19.17 17.90 -0.64
C LEU A 219 -20.10 19.06 -0.24
N SER A 220 -19.77 19.73 0.86
CA SER A 220 -20.45 20.91 1.37
C SER A 220 -19.42 21.96 1.74
N LEU A 221 -19.36 23.05 1.01
CA LEU A 221 -18.46 24.16 1.20
C LEU A 221 -19.26 25.43 1.50
N GLU A 222 -19.19 25.92 2.73
CA GLU A 222 -19.91 27.12 3.11
C GLU A 222 -19.29 28.37 2.46
N ASN A 223 -18.01 28.64 2.74
CA ASN A 223 -17.25 29.74 2.18
C ASN A 223 -15.78 29.36 2.06
N ILE A 224 -15.26 29.31 0.84
CA ILE A 224 -13.83 29.12 0.58
C ILE A 224 -13.32 30.25 -0.31
N GLU A 225 -12.20 30.84 0.08
CA GLU A 225 -11.49 31.84 -0.69
C GLU A 225 -10.15 31.27 -1.18
N LEU A 226 -9.93 31.32 -2.47
CA LEU A 226 -8.70 30.85 -3.10
C LEU A 226 -7.97 32.07 -3.69
N PRO A 227 -6.83 32.49 -3.10
CA PRO A 227 -6.06 33.62 -3.63
C PRO A 227 -5.54 33.33 -5.03
N ALA A 228 -5.82 34.21 -6.00
CA ALA A 228 -5.28 34.10 -7.35
C ALA A 228 -3.76 34.30 -7.34
N GLY A 229 -3.05 33.60 -8.23
CA GLY A 229 -1.59 33.67 -8.33
C GLY A 229 -0.83 32.93 -7.23
N ASN A 230 -1.52 32.20 -6.37
CA ASN A 230 -0.93 31.37 -5.31
C ASN A 230 -1.18 29.88 -5.57
N VAL A 231 -0.38 29.02 -4.96
CA VAL A 231 -0.60 27.58 -4.96
C VAL A 231 -1.43 27.22 -3.73
N THR A 232 -2.63 26.70 -3.94
CA THR A 232 -3.50 26.20 -2.86
C THR A 232 -3.47 24.67 -2.87
N ALA A 233 -3.05 24.05 -1.79
CA ALA A 233 -3.12 22.61 -1.62
C ALA A 233 -4.48 22.21 -1.04
N VAL A 234 -5.17 21.30 -1.71
CA VAL A 234 -6.39 20.66 -1.20
C VAL A 234 -5.98 19.27 -0.69
N ILE A 235 -6.22 19.00 0.58
CA ILE A 235 -5.83 17.76 1.24
C ILE A 235 -7.05 17.09 1.87
N GLY A 236 -7.09 15.76 1.87
CA GLY A 236 -8.17 14.97 2.44
C GLY A 236 -7.93 13.47 2.27
N HIS A 237 -8.92 12.68 2.63
CA HIS A 237 -8.94 11.25 2.32
C HIS A 237 -9.12 11.01 0.82
N ASN A 238 -8.65 9.86 0.33
CA ASN A 238 -8.94 9.42 -1.03
C ASN A 238 -10.47 9.27 -1.21
N GLY A 239 -11.05 10.06 -2.11
CA GLY A 239 -12.47 10.06 -2.36
C GLY A 239 -13.30 10.98 -1.43
N ALA A 240 -12.62 11.86 -0.69
CA ALA A 240 -13.28 12.91 0.10
C ALA A 240 -13.88 13.99 -0.81
#